data_c34eee88de066edf4f68f673ed8121cb
#
_entry.id   c34eee88de066edf4f68f673ed8121cb
#
_cell.length_a   1.000
_cell.length_b   1.000
_cell.length_c   1.000
_cell.angle_alpha   90.00
_cell.angle_beta   90.00
_cell.angle_gamma   90.00
#
_symmetry.space_group_name_H-M   'P 1'
#
loop_
_entity.id
_entity.type
_entity.pdbx_description
1 polymer ?
#
loop_
_entity_poly.entity_id
_entity_poly.type
_entity_poly.pdbx_seq_one_letter_code
_entity_poly.pdbx_strand_id
1 'polypeptide(L)'
;MTQPVDPNEVLMTGENSFIRLSSDDGESLSDRLSHWRVLWCPAGAGHALFIQSEVTGGEFQIYSDNIAVARWLQRTIESVLYPAFGDTTVPVRAADFERQGDPRSTVTELIETDEELIRMAWYDCLPAFVITSPPGTGGREIGVYSTFFPARSAQVSLNDHIAGGSPRKEMRGDRESSSAVLAWSETWVAPRS
;
A
#
# COMPACT_ATOMS: atom_id res chain seq x y z
N MET A 1 -12.74 -21.92 -12.19
CA MET A 1 -12.40 -22.34 -10.80
C MET A 1 -10.96 -21.86 -10.57
N THR A 2 -10.76 -20.96 -9.61
CA THR A 2 -9.42 -20.55 -9.17
C THR A 2 -8.74 -21.73 -8.50
N GLN A 3 -7.53 -22.07 -8.95
CA GLN A 3 -6.74 -23.11 -8.28
C GLN A 3 -6.37 -22.63 -6.86
N PRO A 4 -6.38 -23.51 -5.85
CA PRO A 4 -5.90 -23.18 -4.52
C PRO A 4 -4.46 -22.65 -4.58
N VAL A 5 -4.14 -21.71 -3.70
CA VAL A 5 -2.74 -21.25 -3.51
C VAL A 5 -1.94 -22.38 -2.87
N ASP A 6 -0.78 -22.70 -3.45
CA ASP A 6 0.16 -23.60 -2.80
C ASP A 6 0.80 -22.88 -1.61
N PRO A 7 0.69 -23.40 -0.38
CA PRO A 7 1.31 -22.77 0.80
C PRO A 7 2.82 -22.57 0.67
N ASN A 8 3.52 -23.41 -0.11
CA ASN A 8 4.95 -23.28 -0.33
C ASN A 8 5.32 -22.12 -1.27
N GLU A 9 4.37 -21.58 -2.02
CA GLU A 9 4.54 -20.42 -2.88
C GLU A 9 4.21 -19.10 -2.17
N VAL A 10 3.72 -19.13 -0.92
CA VAL A 10 3.37 -17.92 -0.18
C VAL A 10 4.63 -17.13 0.17
N LEU A 11 4.68 -15.89 -0.30
CA LEU A 11 5.73 -14.92 0.02
C LEU A 11 5.43 -14.19 1.32
N MET A 12 4.20 -13.74 1.47
CA MET A 12 3.75 -13.04 2.67
C MET A 12 2.22 -13.09 2.81
N THR A 13 1.76 -12.88 4.04
CA THR A 13 0.36 -12.62 4.38
C THR A 13 0.26 -11.32 5.19
N GLY A 14 -0.81 -10.57 4.95
CA GLY A 14 -1.03 -9.29 5.63
C GLY A 14 -1.98 -8.39 4.88
N GLU A 15 -1.62 -7.14 4.74
CA GLU A 15 -2.41 -6.10 4.08
C GLU A 15 -1.49 -5.11 3.38
N ASN A 16 -1.89 -4.64 2.18
CA ASN A 16 -1.24 -3.52 1.51
C ASN A 16 -2.28 -2.46 1.16
N SER A 17 -2.45 -1.48 2.02
CA SER A 17 -3.30 -0.32 1.77
C SER A 17 -2.50 0.77 1.07
N PHE A 18 -3.07 1.40 0.06
CA PHE A 18 -2.33 2.40 -0.71
C PHE A 18 -3.17 3.63 -1.04
N ILE A 19 -2.49 4.75 -1.23
CA ILE A 19 -3.05 6.00 -1.75
C ILE A 19 -2.15 6.49 -2.88
N ARG A 20 -2.76 6.80 -4.02
CA ARG A 20 -2.15 7.52 -5.13
C ARG A 20 -3.05 8.72 -5.44
N LEU A 21 -2.51 9.92 -5.25
CA LEU A 21 -3.21 11.15 -5.60
C LEU A 21 -2.71 11.66 -6.94
N SER A 22 -3.57 12.35 -7.63
CA SER A 22 -3.25 13.04 -8.87
C SER A 22 -3.65 14.50 -8.75
N SER A 23 -2.93 15.37 -9.45
CA SER A 23 -3.29 16.77 -9.60
C SER A 23 -4.69 16.92 -10.20
N ASP A 24 -5.25 18.13 -10.19
CA ASP A 24 -6.62 18.42 -10.62
C ASP A 24 -6.92 18.02 -12.07
N ASP A 25 -5.88 17.95 -12.93
CA ASP A 25 -6.00 17.48 -14.32
C ASP A 25 -6.10 15.94 -14.42
N GLY A 26 -5.81 15.21 -13.33
CA GLY A 26 -5.83 13.75 -13.28
C GLY A 26 -4.70 13.06 -14.08
N GLU A 27 -3.86 13.80 -14.77
CA GLU A 27 -2.79 13.25 -15.62
C GLU A 27 -1.51 13.01 -14.84
N SER A 28 -1.19 13.89 -13.89
CA SER A 28 0.03 13.82 -13.10
C SER A 28 -0.20 13.15 -11.75
N LEU A 29 0.57 12.10 -11.47
CA LEU A 29 0.61 11.47 -10.15
C LEU A 29 1.50 12.31 -9.24
N SER A 30 0.92 12.94 -8.21
CA SER A 30 1.63 13.75 -7.23
C SER A 30 2.13 12.95 -6.04
N ASP A 31 1.34 11.96 -5.62
CA ASP A 31 1.61 11.22 -4.39
C ASP A 31 1.43 9.72 -4.59
N ARG A 32 2.34 8.98 -3.97
CA ARG A 32 2.31 7.52 -3.94
C ARG A 32 2.70 7.03 -2.57
N LEU A 33 1.77 6.33 -1.93
CA LEU A 33 1.95 5.74 -0.62
C LEU A 33 1.54 4.28 -0.67
N SER A 34 2.38 3.42 -0.11
CA SER A 34 2.14 1.99 0.05
C SER A 34 2.37 1.63 1.51
N HIS A 35 1.28 1.37 2.22
CA HIS A 35 1.30 1.00 3.64
C HIS A 35 1.09 -0.50 3.79
N TRP A 36 1.99 -1.15 4.50
CA TRP A 36 2.00 -2.58 4.75
C TRP A 36 1.79 -2.90 6.22
N ARG A 37 0.89 -3.83 6.47
CA ARG A 37 0.78 -4.55 7.73
C ARG A 37 1.06 -6.01 7.46
N VAL A 38 2.26 -6.46 7.77
CA VAL A 38 2.72 -7.83 7.53
C VAL A 38 2.41 -8.68 8.73
N LEU A 39 1.61 -9.73 8.55
CA LEU A 39 1.33 -10.72 9.57
C LEU A 39 2.37 -11.85 9.54
N TRP A 40 2.88 -12.15 8.36
CA TRP A 40 3.94 -13.12 8.16
C TRP A 40 4.70 -12.86 6.85
N CYS A 41 6.01 -12.91 6.93
CA CYS A 41 6.94 -13.06 5.80
C CYS A 41 8.24 -13.70 6.34
N PRO A 42 9.21 -14.09 5.47
CA PRO A 42 10.49 -14.66 5.93
C PRO A 42 11.31 -13.74 6.86
N ALA A 43 11.07 -12.42 6.82
CA ALA A 43 11.74 -11.44 7.69
C ALA A 43 11.00 -11.17 9.00
N GLY A 44 9.81 -11.77 9.21
CA GLY A 44 8.99 -11.59 10.40
C GLY A 44 7.66 -10.89 10.14
N ALA A 45 7.08 -10.31 11.19
CA ALA A 45 5.87 -9.49 11.15
C ALA A 45 6.22 -8.02 11.47
N GLY A 46 5.36 -7.08 11.08
CA GLY A 46 5.53 -5.65 11.34
C GLY A 46 4.82 -4.78 10.31
N HIS A 47 5.05 -3.48 10.41
CA HIS A 47 4.50 -2.49 9.49
C HIS A 47 5.61 -1.80 8.69
N ALA A 48 5.25 -1.33 7.50
CA ALA A 48 6.11 -0.45 6.71
C ALA A 48 5.26 0.52 5.88
N LEU A 49 5.72 1.76 5.78
CA LEU A 49 5.21 2.75 4.84
C LEU A 49 6.33 3.12 3.87
N PHE A 50 6.03 3.01 2.58
CA PHE A 50 6.82 3.55 1.48
C PHE A 50 6.06 4.74 0.92
N ILE A 51 6.67 5.92 0.95
CA ILE A 51 6.02 7.17 0.57
C ILE A 51 6.92 8.01 -0.32
N GLN A 52 6.34 8.52 -1.41
CA GLN A 52 6.84 9.61 -2.21
C GLN A 52 5.68 10.57 -2.46
N SER A 53 5.74 11.76 -1.90
CA SER A 53 4.62 12.70 -1.83
C SER A 53 5.12 14.13 -1.84
N GLU A 54 4.24 15.07 -2.21
CA GLU A 54 4.56 16.49 -2.05
C GLU A 54 4.81 16.87 -0.58
N VAL A 55 4.15 16.19 0.38
CA VAL A 55 4.40 16.44 1.82
C VAL A 55 5.78 16.00 2.28
N THR A 56 6.45 15.10 1.53
CA THR A 56 7.86 14.73 1.73
C THR A 56 8.82 15.51 0.82
N GLY A 57 8.34 16.60 0.20
CA GLY A 57 9.12 17.34 -0.79
C GLY A 57 9.40 16.58 -2.09
N GLY A 58 8.60 15.55 -2.38
CA GLY A 58 8.79 14.64 -3.52
C GLY A 58 9.85 13.56 -3.29
N GLU A 59 10.48 13.55 -2.12
CA GLU A 59 11.50 12.57 -1.78
C GLU A 59 10.87 11.23 -1.38
N PHE A 60 11.53 10.15 -1.76
CA PHE A 60 11.16 8.80 -1.32
C PHE A 60 11.64 8.57 0.11
N GLN A 61 10.74 8.16 0.99
CA GLN A 61 11.00 7.87 2.39
C GLN A 61 10.39 6.52 2.79
N ILE A 62 10.98 5.88 3.82
CA ILE A 62 10.55 4.59 4.35
C ILE A 62 10.44 4.68 5.87
N TYR A 63 9.30 4.24 6.41
CA TYR A 63 9.02 4.15 7.84
C TYR A 63 8.68 2.71 8.21
N SER A 64 9.07 2.24 9.39
CA SER A 64 8.75 0.88 9.84
C SER A 64 8.98 0.69 11.33
N ASP A 65 8.19 -0.18 11.94
CA ASP A 65 8.43 -0.75 13.27
C ASP A 65 9.36 -1.97 13.23
N ASN A 66 9.66 -2.49 12.01
CA ASN A 66 10.57 -3.61 11.80
C ASN A 66 11.39 -3.43 10.51
N ILE A 67 12.63 -2.98 10.67
CA ILE A 67 13.54 -2.70 9.54
C ILE A 67 13.75 -3.91 8.63
N ALA A 68 13.82 -5.13 9.21
CA ALA A 68 14.04 -6.34 8.43
C ALA A 68 12.86 -6.62 7.50
N VAL A 69 11.62 -6.41 7.98
CA VAL A 69 10.38 -6.52 7.19
C VAL A 69 10.36 -5.46 6.09
N ALA A 70 10.63 -4.18 6.41
CA ALA A 70 10.67 -3.11 5.41
C ALA A 70 11.67 -3.42 4.29
N ARG A 71 12.87 -3.85 4.62
CA ARG A 71 13.90 -4.19 3.63
C ARG A 71 13.56 -5.43 2.81
N TRP A 72 12.90 -6.41 3.42
CA TRP A 72 12.39 -7.57 2.70
C TRP A 72 11.29 -7.18 1.71
N LEU A 73 10.29 -6.41 2.13
CA LEU A 73 9.23 -5.88 1.28
C LEU A 73 9.80 -5.08 0.12
N GLN A 74 10.72 -4.16 0.40
CA GLN A 74 11.36 -3.30 -0.58
C GLN A 74 11.98 -4.11 -1.72
N ARG A 75 12.75 -5.16 -1.40
CA ARG A 75 13.43 -5.98 -2.39
C ARG A 75 12.54 -6.97 -3.12
N THR A 76 11.51 -7.49 -2.44
CA THR A 76 10.73 -8.63 -2.93
C THR A 76 9.45 -8.20 -3.63
N ILE A 77 8.80 -7.13 -3.17
CA ILE A 77 7.48 -6.74 -3.65
C ILE A 77 7.46 -5.29 -4.15
N GLU A 78 7.89 -4.33 -3.33
CA GLU A 78 7.77 -2.91 -3.69
C GLU A 78 8.56 -2.53 -4.94
N SER A 79 9.78 -3.03 -5.10
CA SER A 79 10.58 -2.78 -6.31
C SER A 79 9.96 -3.36 -7.59
N VAL A 80 9.13 -4.41 -7.46
CA VAL A 80 8.35 -4.98 -8.58
C VAL A 80 7.12 -4.13 -8.89
N LEU A 81 6.45 -3.60 -7.85
CA LEU A 81 5.28 -2.74 -8.01
C LEU A 81 5.67 -1.33 -8.47
N TYR A 82 6.73 -0.80 -7.88
CA TYR A 82 7.21 0.57 -8.07
C TYR A 82 8.75 0.57 -8.11
N PRO A 83 9.36 0.50 -9.29
CA PRO A 83 10.83 0.45 -9.41
C PRO A 83 11.55 1.59 -8.67
N ALA A 84 10.94 2.79 -8.61
CA ALA A 84 11.49 3.92 -7.87
C ALA A 84 11.63 3.66 -6.35
N PHE A 85 10.85 2.73 -5.77
CA PHE A 85 10.95 2.34 -4.37
C PHE A 85 12.06 1.31 -4.10
N GLY A 86 12.75 0.85 -5.16
CA GLY A 86 13.85 -0.10 -5.06
C GLY A 86 15.18 0.46 -4.54
N ASP A 87 15.30 1.78 -4.34
CA ASP A 87 16.53 2.40 -3.85
C ASP A 87 16.83 2.00 -2.39
N THR A 88 17.74 1.07 -2.22
CA THR A 88 18.12 0.54 -0.91
C THR A 88 19.04 1.47 -0.10
N THR A 89 19.49 2.59 -0.67
CA THR A 89 20.28 3.60 0.04
C THR A 89 19.43 4.50 0.93
N VAL A 90 18.13 4.61 0.65
CA VAL A 90 17.18 5.37 1.47
C VAL A 90 17.09 4.73 2.86
N PRO A 91 17.33 5.47 3.95
CA PRO A 91 17.25 4.92 5.30
C PRO A 91 15.80 4.52 5.66
N VAL A 92 15.65 3.49 6.50
CA VAL A 92 14.37 3.17 7.14
C VAL A 92 14.32 3.93 8.46
N ARG A 93 13.31 4.77 8.62
CA ARG A 93 13.02 5.50 9.86
C ARG A 93 12.18 4.62 10.78
N ALA A 94 12.54 4.56 12.05
CA ALA A 94 11.72 3.88 13.05
C ALA A 94 10.44 4.68 13.29
N ALA A 95 9.29 3.99 13.31
CA ALA A 95 7.99 4.62 13.53
C ALA A 95 7.01 3.64 14.19
N ASP A 96 6.06 4.17 14.93
CA ASP A 96 4.90 3.45 15.44
C ASP A 96 3.72 3.57 14.47
N PHE A 97 2.86 2.56 14.45
CA PHE A 97 1.74 2.45 13.52
C PHE A 97 0.44 2.21 14.29
N GLU A 98 -0.57 3.01 14.02
CA GLU A 98 -1.90 2.86 14.60
C GLU A 98 -2.99 3.02 13.54
N ARG A 99 -3.94 2.07 13.51
CA ARG A 99 -5.15 2.18 12.69
C ARG A 99 -6.34 2.59 13.54
N GLN A 100 -7.11 3.54 13.04
CA GLN A 100 -8.34 4.01 13.64
C GLN A 100 -9.49 3.99 12.63
N GLY A 101 -10.73 3.84 13.12
CA GLY A 101 -11.94 3.96 12.31
C GLY A 101 -12.54 2.63 11.86
N ASP A 102 -13.49 2.72 10.91
CA ASP A 102 -14.26 1.61 10.36
C ASP A 102 -14.31 1.73 8.83
N PRO A 103 -13.98 0.67 8.07
CA PRO A 103 -14.02 0.69 6.60
C PRO A 103 -15.41 0.96 5.99
N ARG A 104 -16.48 0.95 6.79
CA ARG A 104 -17.80 1.38 6.35
C ARG A 104 -17.96 2.91 6.29
N SER A 105 -17.03 3.65 6.88
CA SER A 105 -17.08 5.11 6.95
C SER A 105 -15.73 5.72 6.61
N THR A 106 -14.82 5.72 7.56
CA THR A 106 -13.50 6.33 7.44
C THR A 106 -12.49 5.46 8.17
N VAL A 107 -11.37 5.19 7.52
CA VAL A 107 -10.20 4.56 8.15
C VAL A 107 -9.03 5.52 8.06
N THR A 108 -8.27 5.59 9.13
CA THR A 108 -7.04 6.39 9.21
C THR A 108 -5.91 5.50 9.71
N GLU A 109 -4.77 5.58 9.04
CA GLU A 109 -3.48 5.08 9.52
C GLU A 109 -2.66 6.26 10.02
N LEU A 110 -2.17 6.14 11.23
CA LEU A 110 -1.22 7.06 11.84
C LEU A 110 0.14 6.40 11.87
N ILE A 111 1.14 7.11 11.40
CA ILE A 111 2.54 6.67 11.41
C ILE A 111 3.33 7.76 12.11
N GLU A 112 3.85 7.46 13.29
CA GLU A 112 4.45 8.42 14.21
C GLU A 112 5.91 8.12 14.47
N THR A 113 6.73 9.14 14.39
CA THR A 113 8.12 9.15 14.84
C THR A 113 8.27 10.22 15.94
N ASP A 114 9.46 10.36 16.52
CA ASP A 114 9.73 11.44 17.49
C ASP A 114 9.52 12.87 16.91
N GLU A 115 9.57 13.02 15.58
CA GLU A 115 9.58 14.33 14.90
C GLU A 115 8.40 14.51 13.94
N GLU A 116 7.80 13.44 13.45
CA GLU A 116 6.85 13.44 12.34
C GLU A 116 5.60 12.62 12.65
N LEU A 117 4.44 13.12 12.24
CA LEU A 117 3.19 12.40 12.21
C LEU A 117 2.65 12.38 10.78
N ILE A 118 2.66 11.19 10.17
CA ILE A 118 2.02 10.97 8.88
C ILE A 118 0.62 10.41 9.13
N ARG A 119 -0.35 10.96 8.40
CA ARG A 119 -1.73 10.46 8.42
C ARG A 119 -2.14 10.10 7.01
N MET A 120 -2.62 8.86 6.85
CA MET A 120 -3.29 8.39 5.65
C MET A 120 -4.74 8.12 5.99
N ALA A 121 -5.67 8.72 5.27
CA ALA A 121 -7.09 8.55 5.54
C ALA A 121 -7.88 8.22 4.26
N TRP A 122 -8.83 7.30 4.37
CA TRP A 122 -9.74 6.86 3.31
C TRP A 122 -11.18 7.12 3.73
N TYR A 123 -11.96 7.76 2.86
CA TYR A 123 -13.39 8.06 3.09
C TYR A 123 -14.22 7.72 1.86
N ASP A 124 -15.53 7.70 2.01
CA ASP A 124 -16.47 7.36 0.94
C ASP A 124 -16.12 6.00 0.32
N CYS A 125 -15.97 4.99 1.17
CA CYS A 125 -15.61 3.66 0.70
C CYS A 125 -16.67 3.06 -0.21
N LEU A 126 -16.20 2.50 -1.32
CA LEU A 126 -17.00 1.74 -2.27
C LEU A 126 -17.26 0.32 -1.74
N PRO A 127 -18.24 -0.40 -2.30
CA PRO A 127 -18.44 -1.80 -1.97
C PRO A 127 -17.15 -2.63 -2.15
N ALA A 128 -16.82 -3.41 -1.13
CA ALA A 128 -15.65 -4.27 -1.16
C ALA A 128 -15.77 -5.38 -2.21
N PHE A 129 -14.64 -5.80 -2.76
CA PHE A 129 -14.57 -6.94 -3.66
C PHE A 129 -13.24 -7.69 -3.55
N VAL A 130 -13.27 -8.97 -3.92
CA VAL A 130 -12.08 -9.82 -3.93
C VAL A 130 -11.31 -9.64 -5.22
N ILE A 131 -9.99 -9.48 -5.10
CA ILE A 131 -9.04 -9.54 -6.20
C ILE A 131 -8.37 -10.91 -6.22
N THR A 132 -8.29 -11.46 -7.41
CA THR A 132 -7.54 -12.68 -7.70
C THR A 132 -6.62 -12.39 -8.89
N SER A 133 -5.35 -12.19 -8.62
CA SER A 133 -4.31 -11.93 -9.61
C SER A 133 -3.19 -12.96 -9.43
N PRO A 134 -3.30 -14.15 -10.03
CA PRO A 134 -2.23 -15.14 -9.97
C PRO A 134 -0.94 -14.63 -10.62
N PRO A 135 0.22 -15.25 -10.31
CA PRO A 135 1.48 -14.93 -10.98
C PRO A 135 1.34 -14.93 -12.51
N GLY A 136 1.97 -13.97 -13.18
CA GLY A 136 1.85 -13.73 -14.62
C GLY A 136 0.74 -12.79 -15.04
N THR A 137 -0.18 -12.42 -14.14
CA THR A 137 -1.27 -11.48 -14.43
C THR A 137 -0.73 -10.10 -14.73
N GLY A 138 -1.07 -9.56 -15.92
CA GLY A 138 -0.60 -8.24 -16.37
C GLY A 138 0.92 -8.12 -16.49
N GLY A 139 1.63 -9.22 -16.73
CA GLY A 139 3.09 -9.26 -16.85
C GLY A 139 3.85 -9.23 -15.52
N ARG A 140 3.14 -9.26 -14.39
CA ARG A 140 3.76 -9.28 -13.07
C ARG A 140 4.07 -10.71 -12.65
N GLU A 141 5.33 -10.99 -12.30
CA GLU A 141 5.78 -12.34 -11.93
C GLU A 141 5.13 -12.86 -10.66
N ILE A 142 4.95 -12.00 -9.66
CA ILE A 142 4.32 -12.33 -8.38
C ILE A 142 2.80 -12.17 -8.45
N GLY A 143 2.07 -13.02 -7.73
CA GLY A 143 0.61 -12.94 -7.62
C GLY A 143 0.13 -12.30 -6.32
N VAL A 144 -1.13 -11.85 -6.32
CA VAL A 144 -1.80 -11.34 -5.12
C VAL A 144 -3.27 -11.77 -5.07
N TYR A 145 -3.71 -12.15 -3.90
CA TYR A 145 -5.10 -12.42 -3.54
C TYR A 145 -5.45 -11.47 -2.40
N SER A 146 -6.48 -10.66 -2.56
CA SER A 146 -6.79 -9.60 -1.60
C SER A 146 -8.27 -9.27 -1.58
N THR A 147 -8.72 -8.65 -0.49
CA THR A 147 -10.02 -7.97 -0.42
C THR A 147 -9.80 -6.48 -0.46
N PHE A 148 -10.31 -5.83 -1.50
CA PHE A 148 -10.21 -4.39 -1.69
C PHE A 148 -11.45 -3.66 -1.17
N PHE A 149 -11.20 -2.56 -0.46
CA PHE A 149 -12.16 -1.52 -0.08
C PHE A 149 -11.70 -0.21 -0.72
N PRO A 150 -12.06 0.05 -1.98
CA PRO A 150 -11.66 1.29 -2.62
C PRO A 150 -12.36 2.48 -1.98
N ALA A 151 -11.70 3.63 -1.96
CA ALA A 151 -12.26 4.86 -1.44
C ALA A 151 -12.32 5.93 -2.55
N ARG A 152 -13.44 6.66 -2.66
CA ARG A 152 -13.56 7.78 -3.60
C ARG A 152 -12.73 8.97 -3.17
N SER A 153 -12.51 9.10 -1.87
CA SER A 153 -11.78 10.19 -1.28
C SER A 153 -10.67 9.68 -0.37
N ALA A 154 -9.51 10.32 -0.41
CA ALA A 154 -8.41 10.05 0.48
C ALA A 154 -7.65 11.33 0.80
N GLN A 155 -6.97 11.34 1.94
CA GLN A 155 -6.12 12.44 2.36
C GLN A 155 -4.80 11.90 2.90
N VAL A 156 -3.75 12.61 2.58
CA VAL A 156 -2.41 12.37 3.13
C VAL A 156 -1.95 13.66 3.80
N SER A 157 -1.38 13.55 4.98
CA SER A 157 -0.70 14.68 5.62
C SER A 157 0.57 14.27 6.34
N LEU A 158 1.52 15.19 6.43
CA LEU A 158 2.70 15.12 7.27
C LEU A 158 2.65 16.30 8.23
N ASN A 159 2.52 16.03 9.52
CA ASN A 159 2.21 17.06 10.54
C ASN A 159 0.98 17.89 10.13
N ASP A 160 1.13 19.19 9.95
CA ASP A 160 0.05 20.10 9.53
C ASP A 160 -0.02 20.32 8.01
N HIS A 161 0.88 19.69 7.24
CA HIS A 161 0.94 19.82 5.78
C HIS A 161 0.06 18.73 5.14
N ILE A 162 -0.93 19.15 4.36
CA ILE A 162 -1.85 18.25 3.65
C ILE A 162 -1.45 18.21 2.18
N ALA A 163 -1.29 17.00 1.63
CA ALA A 163 -1.07 16.81 0.20
C ALA A 163 -2.27 17.26 -0.62
N GLY A 164 -2.00 17.90 -1.73
CA GLY A 164 -3.00 18.25 -2.74
C GLY A 164 -3.45 17.04 -3.56
N GLY A 165 -4.30 17.28 -4.56
CA GLY A 165 -4.77 16.25 -5.46
C GLY A 165 -5.88 15.36 -4.87
N SER A 166 -6.28 14.38 -5.65
CA SER A 166 -7.35 13.45 -5.29
C SER A 166 -7.15 12.05 -5.89
N PRO A 167 -7.78 11.01 -5.32
CA PRO A 167 -7.79 9.70 -5.93
C PRO A 167 -8.48 9.72 -7.30
N ARG A 168 -7.94 8.97 -8.24
CA ARG A 168 -8.58 8.75 -9.54
C ARG A 168 -9.57 7.61 -9.47
N LYS A 169 -10.67 7.77 -10.19
CA LYS A 169 -11.59 6.66 -10.45
C LYS A 169 -10.90 5.63 -11.34
N GLU A 170 -10.97 4.37 -10.94
CA GLU A 170 -10.44 3.22 -11.68
C GLU A 170 -11.54 2.18 -11.88
N MET A 171 -11.32 1.27 -12.83
CA MET A 171 -12.15 0.08 -13.01
C MET A 171 -11.28 -1.17 -12.84
N ARG A 172 -11.81 -2.15 -12.13
CA ARG A 172 -11.21 -3.49 -12.00
C ARG A 172 -12.19 -4.52 -12.56
N GLY A 173 -12.07 -4.81 -13.85
CA GLY A 173 -13.11 -5.50 -14.61
C GLY A 173 -14.37 -4.65 -14.68
N ASP A 174 -15.49 -5.19 -14.20
CA ASP A 174 -16.78 -4.51 -14.10
C ASP A 174 -17.01 -3.75 -12.77
N ARG A 175 -16.02 -3.79 -11.85
CA ARG A 175 -16.12 -3.18 -10.53
C ARG A 175 -15.53 -1.77 -10.51
N GLU A 176 -16.30 -0.83 -9.94
CA GLU A 176 -15.76 0.49 -9.62
C GLU A 176 -14.71 0.39 -8.54
N SER A 177 -13.58 1.07 -8.75
CA SER A 177 -12.44 1.14 -7.87
C SER A 177 -11.86 2.55 -7.87
N SER A 178 -10.77 2.73 -7.18
CA SER A 178 -10.02 3.99 -7.19
C SER A 178 -8.53 3.74 -7.04
N SER A 179 -7.75 4.81 -7.15
CA SER A 179 -6.34 4.79 -6.85
C SER A 179 -6.02 4.91 -5.33
N ALA A 180 -7.06 4.93 -4.48
CA ALA A 180 -6.94 4.86 -3.02
C ALA A 180 -7.72 3.65 -2.50
N VAL A 181 -7.02 2.68 -1.93
CA VAL A 181 -7.60 1.39 -1.54
C VAL A 181 -7.09 0.98 -0.16
N LEU A 182 -8.03 0.57 0.69
CA LEU A 182 -7.72 -0.28 1.82
C LEU A 182 -7.72 -1.72 1.32
N ALA A 183 -6.60 -2.40 1.45
CA ALA A 183 -6.51 -3.81 1.10
C ALA A 183 -6.45 -4.64 2.39
N TRP A 184 -7.29 -5.65 2.45
CA TRP A 184 -7.45 -6.51 3.62
C TRP A 184 -7.22 -7.97 3.26
N SER A 185 -6.65 -8.72 4.20
CA SER A 185 -6.48 -10.17 4.05
C SER A 185 -5.71 -10.57 2.78
N GLU A 186 -4.58 -9.94 2.54
CA GLU A 186 -3.74 -10.21 1.39
C GLU A 186 -2.87 -11.45 1.56
N THR A 187 -2.70 -12.17 0.46
CA THR A 187 -1.69 -13.21 0.30
C THR A 187 -0.93 -12.95 -0.98
N TRP A 188 0.36 -12.76 -0.87
CA TRP A 188 1.29 -12.63 -1.98
C TRP A 188 1.98 -13.96 -2.24
N VAL A 189 2.13 -14.32 -3.51
CA VAL A 189 2.68 -15.61 -3.92
C VAL A 189 3.80 -15.46 -4.93
N ALA A 190 4.78 -16.35 -4.85
CA ALA A 190 5.90 -16.43 -5.76
C ALA A 190 5.45 -16.79 -7.19
N PRO A 191 6.31 -16.55 -8.20
CA PRO A 191 6.13 -17.10 -9.53
C PRO A 191 6.01 -18.63 -9.45
N ARG A 192 5.18 -19.20 -10.31
CA ARG A 192 5.16 -20.66 -10.45
C ARG A 192 6.47 -21.13 -11.06
N SER A 193 7.11 -22.08 -10.40
CA SER A 193 8.27 -22.81 -10.90
C SER A 193 7.95 -23.67 -12.13
#